data_51abb56f5571a94e318a9b6ad20a29ce
#
_entry.id   51abb56f5571a94e318a9b6ad20a29ce
#
_cell.length_a   1.000
_cell.length_b   1.000
_cell.length_c   1.000
_cell.angle_alpha   90.00
_cell.angle_beta   90.00
_cell.angle_gamma   90.00
#
_symmetry.space_group_name_H-M   'P 1'
#
loop_
_entity.id
_entity.type
_entity.pdbx_description
1 polymer ?
#
loop_
_entity_poly.entity_id
_entity_poly.type
_entity_poly.pdbx_seq_one_letter_code
_entity_poly.pdbx_strand_id
1 'polypeptide(L)'
;MAIKPVKKTSEYGIGQMIHVIHMTDDVAKLTAWWEDVFGGYTYMGVDEPGYLPIEDRYASLLMVRDLCVEVMAPALSDEGEVNSPHLPVGKFYSRFGQHLHSVGYFVDDIVGLGNHMIENGIYIGKPGGGAVEKLDDPSLMYFYPSPKFTAGLMVEISKHQMPNDPREKEEWSSLEKVTSQHPLTIERFSFVTLGVRDLESAVEVYVKAFKAIPLVEGIDEDLGAKYVVLHLGDCLLQIAQPLEPTSDLGRHVEQYGNFIYSLRFKITDVDSAEAWLAKKDVKTSRPRPGLLVLEPNDTFNAPIFLSTEEIQGDPFAQ
;
A
#
# COMPACT_ATOMS: atom_id res chain seq x y z
N MET A 1 9.61 18.68 12.44
CA MET A 1 10.26 17.36 12.41
C MET A 1 10.79 17.15 11.02
N ALA A 2 11.98 16.58 10.87
CA ALA A 2 12.50 16.28 9.54
C ALA A 2 11.67 15.15 8.91
N ILE A 3 11.47 15.23 7.59
CA ILE A 3 10.90 14.14 6.81
C ILE A 3 11.68 12.87 7.14
N LYS A 4 10.98 11.75 7.35
CA LYS A 4 11.56 10.43 7.49
C LYS A 4 12.62 10.22 6.41
N PRO A 5 13.88 10.01 6.74
CA PRO A 5 14.91 9.80 5.74
C PRO A 5 14.58 8.52 4.95
N VAL A 6 14.69 8.59 3.63
CA VAL A 6 14.53 7.41 2.77
C VAL A 6 15.62 6.42 3.12
N LYS A 7 15.25 5.29 3.71
CA LYS A 7 16.15 4.18 4.01
C LYS A 7 15.96 3.12 2.93
N LYS A 8 16.93 3.03 2.04
CA LYS A 8 16.92 1.99 1.01
C LYS A 8 17.38 0.65 1.59
N THR A 9 16.73 -0.42 1.15
CA THR A 9 17.12 -1.79 1.50
C THR A 9 17.75 -2.49 0.29
N SER A 10 18.54 -3.52 0.55
CA SER A 10 19.30 -4.32 -0.40
C SER A 10 20.37 -3.56 -1.21
N GLU A 11 21.22 -4.32 -1.89
CA GLU A 11 22.21 -3.83 -2.85
C GLU A 11 21.59 -3.19 -4.09
N TYR A 12 20.32 -3.47 -4.38
CA TYR A 12 19.57 -2.90 -5.52
C TYR A 12 18.95 -1.54 -5.19
N GLY A 13 19.07 -1.08 -3.94
CA GLY A 13 18.54 0.20 -3.49
C GLY A 13 17.02 0.27 -3.59
N ILE A 14 16.31 -0.74 -3.06
CA ILE A 14 14.86 -0.65 -2.88
C ILE A 14 14.59 0.46 -1.88
N GLY A 15 13.95 1.51 -2.35
CA GLY A 15 13.83 2.75 -1.58
C GLY A 15 12.40 3.13 -1.32
N GLN A 16 12.09 4.36 -1.65
CA GLN A 16 10.80 4.96 -1.37
C GLN A 16 9.65 4.13 -1.92
N MET A 17 8.67 3.86 -1.06
CA MET A 17 7.37 3.35 -1.52
C MET A 17 6.75 4.41 -2.43
N ILE A 18 6.47 4.05 -3.68
CA ILE A 18 5.85 4.96 -4.64
C ILE A 18 4.46 5.30 -4.15
N HIS A 19 3.65 4.26 -3.97
CA HIS A 19 2.25 4.38 -3.58
C HIS A 19 1.70 3.09 -2.94
N VAL A 20 0.57 3.26 -2.29
CA VAL A 20 -0.43 2.21 -2.12
C VAL A 20 -1.62 2.57 -3.02
N ILE A 21 -2.10 1.63 -3.83
CA ILE A 21 -3.27 1.85 -4.68
C ILE A 21 -4.55 1.49 -3.93
N HIS A 22 -5.49 2.42 -3.88
CA HIS A 22 -6.84 2.23 -3.37
C HIS A 22 -7.84 2.29 -4.53
N MET A 23 -8.39 1.13 -4.88
CA MET A 23 -9.34 0.96 -5.97
C MET A 23 -10.74 1.40 -5.56
N THR A 24 -11.43 2.12 -6.46
CA THR A 24 -12.80 2.59 -6.27
C THR A 24 -13.58 2.57 -7.59
N ASP A 25 -14.85 2.95 -7.56
CA ASP A 25 -15.67 3.28 -8.73
C ASP A 25 -15.72 4.79 -9.00
N ASP A 26 -15.35 5.61 -8.02
CA ASP A 26 -15.40 7.07 -8.10
C ASP A 26 -14.12 7.68 -7.50
N VAL A 27 -13.17 8.02 -8.38
CA VAL A 27 -11.88 8.60 -7.99
C VAL A 27 -12.07 9.93 -7.26
N ALA A 28 -12.97 10.80 -7.75
CA ALA A 28 -13.15 12.11 -7.14
C ALA A 28 -13.70 12.00 -5.71
N LYS A 29 -14.67 11.11 -5.50
CA LYS A 29 -15.26 10.86 -4.18
C LYS A 29 -14.25 10.28 -3.18
N LEU A 30 -13.47 9.27 -3.59
CA LEU A 30 -12.47 8.68 -2.69
C LEU A 30 -11.31 9.64 -2.43
N THR A 31 -10.88 10.42 -3.43
CA THR A 31 -9.86 11.45 -3.25
C THR A 31 -10.32 12.49 -2.23
N ALA A 32 -11.54 13.03 -2.40
CA ALA A 32 -12.12 13.99 -1.46
C ALA A 32 -12.25 13.42 -0.05
N TRP A 33 -12.55 12.13 0.09
CA TRP A 33 -12.59 11.46 1.39
C TRP A 33 -11.21 11.41 2.07
N TRP A 34 -10.14 11.05 1.31
CA TRP A 34 -8.78 11.06 1.84
C TRP A 34 -8.32 12.47 2.24
N GLU A 35 -8.70 13.49 1.47
CA GLU A 35 -8.41 14.89 1.79
C GLU A 35 -9.16 15.35 3.05
N ASP A 36 -10.47 15.09 3.11
CA ASP A 36 -11.33 15.57 4.19
C ASP A 36 -11.10 14.82 5.52
N VAL A 37 -10.87 13.51 5.47
CA VAL A 37 -10.74 12.67 6.68
C VAL A 37 -9.29 12.59 7.14
N PHE A 38 -8.34 12.39 6.22
CA PHE A 38 -6.92 12.16 6.54
C PHE A 38 -6.03 13.38 6.32
N GLY A 39 -6.57 14.49 5.84
CA GLY A 39 -5.79 15.68 5.50
C GLY A 39 -4.84 15.45 4.32
N GLY A 40 -5.27 14.62 3.38
CA GLY A 40 -4.51 14.32 2.17
C GLY A 40 -4.24 15.56 1.32
N TYR A 41 -3.12 15.58 0.63
CA TYR A 41 -2.74 16.61 -0.32
C TYR A 41 -2.62 16.00 -1.72
N THR A 42 -3.60 16.30 -2.58
CA THR A 42 -3.59 15.84 -3.97
C THR A 42 -2.59 16.65 -4.79
N TYR A 43 -1.68 15.98 -5.50
CA TYR A 43 -0.66 16.61 -6.32
C TYR A 43 -0.70 16.21 -7.80
N MET A 44 -1.43 15.13 -8.13
CA MET A 44 -1.74 14.74 -9.51
C MET A 44 -3.22 14.42 -9.63
N GLY A 45 -3.86 14.87 -10.69
CA GLY A 45 -5.31 14.73 -10.86
C GLY A 45 -6.12 15.66 -9.93
N VAL A 46 -5.63 16.90 -9.70
CA VAL A 46 -6.20 17.86 -8.74
C VAL A 46 -7.58 18.36 -9.19
N ASP A 47 -7.68 18.83 -10.43
CA ASP A 47 -8.93 19.37 -10.98
C ASP A 47 -9.82 18.25 -11.52
N GLU A 48 -9.20 17.30 -12.23
CA GLU A 48 -9.84 16.10 -12.77
C GLU A 48 -8.89 14.90 -12.65
N PRO A 49 -9.40 13.69 -12.33
CA PRO A 49 -8.59 12.48 -12.36
C PRO A 49 -7.94 12.25 -13.72
N GLY A 50 -6.66 11.90 -13.72
CA GLY A 50 -5.92 11.61 -14.95
C GLY A 50 -6.43 10.34 -15.62
N TYR A 51 -6.75 10.40 -16.92
CA TYR A 51 -7.16 9.23 -17.69
C TYR A 51 -5.96 8.57 -18.38
N LEU A 52 -5.80 7.26 -18.20
CA LEU A 52 -4.78 6.44 -18.85
C LEU A 52 -5.43 5.49 -19.86
N PRO A 53 -5.40 5.83 -21.18
CA PRO A 53 -6.12 5.07 -22.21
C PRO A 53 -5.68 3.61 -22.36
N ILE A 54 -4.38 3.32 -22.16
CA ILE A 54 -3.84 1.97 -22.34
C ILE A 54 -4.37 0.97 -21.30
N GLU A 55 -4.79 1.46 -20.14
CA GLU A 55 -5.37 0.67 -19.06
C GLU A 55 -6.86 0.93 -18.87
N ASP A 56 -7.41 1.88 -19.62
CA ASP A 56 -8.81 2.33 -19.55
C ASP A 56 -9.22 2.63 -18.10
N ARG A 57 -8.45 3.50 -17.45
CA ARG A 57 -8.59 3.85 -16.04
C ARG A 57 -8.39 5.34 -15.74
N TYR A 58 -8.94 5.76 -14.63
CA TYR A 58 -8.71 7.07 -14.02
C TYR A 58 -7.89 6.94 -12.74
N ALA A 59 -7.07 7.95 -12.43
CA ALA A 59 -6.35 8.00 -11.17
C ALA A 59 -6.09 9.44 -10.70
N SER A 60 -5.97 9.60 -9.37
CA SER A 60 -5.40 10.76 -8.69
C SER A 60 -4.37 10.28 -7.67
N LEU A 61 -3.32 11.07 -7.46
CA LEU A 61 -2.29 10.77 -6.46
C LEU A 61 -2.28 11.86 -5.39
N LEU A 62 -2.29 11.42 -4.15
CA LEU A 62 -2.27 12.30 -2.98
C LEU A 62 -1.31 11.80 -1.91
N MET A 63 -0.81 12.73 -1.11
CA MET A 63 0.03 12.44 0.05
C MET A 63 -0.79 12.46 1.33
N VAL A 64 -0.71 11.39 2.11
CA VAL A 64 -1.19 11.32 3.49
C VAL A 64 0.05 11.17 4.38
N ARG A 65 0.52 12.26 4.96
CA ARG A 65 1.84 12.35 5.59
C ARG A 65 2.93 11.89 4.62
N ASP A 66 3.62 10.81 4.92
CA ASP A 66 4.71 10.21 4.13
C ASP A 66 4.25 9.09 3.18
N LEU A 67 2.97 8.74 3.18
CA LEU A 67 2.38 7.77 2.28
C LEU A 67 1.78 8.44 1.05
N CYS A 68 2.18 8.01 -0.13
CA CYS A 68 1.43 8.31 -1.35
C CYS A 68 0.29 7.29 -1.52
N VAL A 69 -0.93 7.77 -1.66
CA VAL A 69 -2.09 6.99 -2.04
C VAL A 69 -2.43 7.30 -3.50
N GLU A 70 -2.44 6.29 -4.35
CA GLU A 70 -3.03 6.37 -5.68
C GLU A 70 -4.47 5.90 -5.60
N VAL A 71 -5.40 6.82 -5.77
CA VAL A 71 -6.82 6.50 -5.93
C VAL A 71 -7.07 6.16 -7.39
N MET A 72 -7.60 4.95 -7.66
CA MET A 72 -7.74 4.44 -9.02
C MET A 72 -9.12 3.84 -9.26
N ALA A 73 -9.67 4.06 -10.46
CA ALA A 73 -10.92 3.44 -10.91
C ALA A 73 -10.80 2.98 -12.37
N PRO A 74 -11.44 1.84 -12.75
CA PRO A 74 -11.63 1.55 -14.16
C PRO A 74 -12.56 2.61 -14.78
N ALA A 75 -12.48 2.82 -16.08
CA ALA A 75 -13.51 3.56 -16.78
C ALA A 75 -14.83 2.77 -16.77
N LEU A 76 -15.91 3.44 -16.40
CA LEU A 76 -17.25 2.85 -16.30
C LEU A 76 -18.18 3.46 -17.37
N SER A 77 -19.16 2.69 -17.82
CA SER A 77 -20.28 3.19 -18.63
C SER A 77 -21.24 4.02 -17.78
N ASP A 78 -22.19 4.67 -18.43
CA ASP A 78 -23.27 5.41 -17.75
C ASP A 78 -24.14 4.50 -16.85
N GLU A 79 -24.17 3.19 -17.14
CA GLU A 79 -24.86 2.19 -16.34
C GLU A 79 -24.00 1.64 -15.20
N GLY A 80 -22.74 2.09 -15.06
CA GLY A 80 -21.81 1.66 -14.02
C GLY A 80 -21.07 0.35 -14.32
N GLU A 81 -21.13 -0.14 -15.56
CA GLU A 81 -20.40 -1.32 -15.98
C GLU A 81 -18.96 -0.99 -16.37
N VAL A 82 -18.01 -1.90 -16.10
CA VAL A 82 -16.61 -1.74 -16.48
C VAL A 82 -16.47 -1.78 -18.00
N ASN A 83 -15.98 -0.72 -18.62
CA ASN A 83 -15.83 -0.62 -20.08
C ASN A 83 -14.86 -1.67 -20.64
N SER A 84 -13.76 -1.94 -19.93
CA SER A 84 -12.70 -2.85 -20.37
C SER A 84 -12.43 -3.96 -19.33
N PRO A 85 -13.38 -4.91 -19.13
CA PRO A 85 -13.23 -5.96 -18.11
C PRO A 85 -12.12 -6.97 -18.43
N HIS A 86 -11.52 -6.91 -19.61
CA HIS A 86 -10.39 -7.75 -20.02
C HIS A 86 -9.03 -7.17 -19.65
N LEU A 87 -8.95 -5.87 -19.37
CA LEU A 87 -7.72 -5.20 -18.92
C LEU A 87 -7.46 -5.45 -17.42
N PRO A 88 -6.21 -5.33 -16.94
CA PRO A 88 -5.85 -5.66 -15.55
C PRO A 88 -6.70 -4.94 -14.51
N VAL A 89 -6.89 -3.63 -14.65
CA VAL A 89 -7.67 -2.79 -13.72
C VAL A 89 -9.14 -3.20 -13.72
N GLY A 90 -9.74 -3.36 -14.92
CA GLY A 90 -11.11 -3.82 -15.06
C GLY A 90 -11.34 -5.22 -14.50
N LYS A 91 -10.40 -6.16 -14.74
CA LYS A 91 -10.46 -7.51 -14.15
C LYS A 91 -10.41 -7.47 -12.62
N PHE A 92 -9.54 -6.63 -12.07
CA PHE A 92 -9.43 -6.49 -10.63
C PHE A 92 -10.74 -5.97 -10.04
N TYR A 93 -11.22 -4.83 -10.54
CA TYR A 93 -12.44 -4.20 -10.04
C TYR A 93 -13.67 -5.11 -10.19
N SER A 94 -13.81 -5.80 -11.32
CA SER A 94 -14.93 -6.76 -11.53
C SER A 94 -14.89 -7.93 -10.52
N ARG A 95 -13.71 -8.27 -10.00
CA ARG A 95 -13.57 -9.38 -9.05
C ARG A 95 -13.64 -8.94 -7.60
N PHE A 96 -13.03 -7.82 -7.25
CA PHE A 96 -12.80 -7.39 -5.88
C PHE A 96 -13.61 -6.15 -5.48
N GLY A 97 -14.10 -5.37 -6.47
CA GLY A 97 -14.74 -4.09 -6.22
C GLY A 97 -13.78 -3.06 -5.64
N GLN A 98 -14.32 -2.20 -4.77
CA GLN A 98 -13.52 -1.24 -3.99
C GLN A 98 -12.65 -1.99 -2.99
N HIS A 99 -11.34 -1.79 -3.05
CA HIS A 99 -10.38 -2.49 -2.20
C HIS A 99 -8.97 -1.90 -2.33
N LEU A 100 -8.08 -2.19 -1.38
CA LEU A 100 -6.64 -2.01 -1.59
C LEU A 100 -6.17 -2.92 -2.72
N HIS A 101 -5.34 -2.39 -3.63
CA HIS A 101 -4.95 -3.11 -4.83
C HIS A 101 -3.49 -3.59 -4.81
N SER A 102 -2.56 -2.70 -4.57
CA SER A 102 -1.13 -2.98 -4.75
C SER A 102 -0.26 -1.97 -4.01
N VAL A 103 1.04 -2.26 -3.99
CA VAL A 103 2.08 -1.33 -3.55
C VAL A 103 3.11 -1.15 -4.65
N GLY A 104 3.82 -0.02 -4.66
CA GLY A 104 4.92 0.23 -5.58
C GLY A 104 6.18 0.65 -4.84
N TYR A 105 7.35 0.28 -5.38
CA TYR A 105 8.65 0.69 -4.85
C TYR A 105 9.56 1.22 -5.95
N PHE A 106 10.20 2.37 -5.69
CA PHE A 106 11.33 2.81 -6.49
C PHE A 106 12.57 1.99 -6.15
N VAL A 107 13.38 1.73 -7.17
CA VAL A 107 14.64 1.00 -7.03
C VAL A 107 15.75 1.68 -7.84
N ASP A 108 16.97 1.64 -7.33
CA ASP A 108 18.12 2.21 -8.04
C ASP A 108 18.57 1.31 -9.19
N ASP A 109 18.62 -0.01 -8.97
CA ASP A 109 19.00 -1.01 -9.96
C ASP A 109 17.82 -1.94 -10.27
N ILE A 110 16.93 -1.47 -11.15
CA ILE A 110 15.73 -2.20 -11.55
C ILE A 110 16.07 -3.49 -12.34
N VAL A 111 17.12 -3.46 -13.14
CA VAL A 111 17.56 -4.61 -13.94
C VAL A 111 18.18 -5.67 -13.04
N GLY A 112 19.06 -5.26 -12.12
CA GLY A 112 19.68 -6.16 -11.15
C GLY A 112 18.65 -6.82 -10.23
N LEU A 113 17.73 -6.06 -9.66
CA LEU A 113 16.65 -6.60 -8.81
C LEU A 113 15.77 -7.58 -9.59
N GLY A 114 15.36 -7.21 -10.80
CA GLY A 114 14.49 -8.07 -11.59
C GLY A 114 15.15 -9.39 -11.97
N ASN A 115 16.45 -9.38 -12.34
CA ASN A 115 17.21 -10.61 -12.59
C ASN A 115 17.36 -11.46 -11.32
N HIS A 116 17.65 -10.81 -10.18
CA HIS A 116 17.69 -11.50 -8.90
C HIS A 116 16.33 -12.16 -8.55
N MET A 117 15.22 -11.48 -8.80
CA MET A 117 13.88 -12.05 -8.62
C MET A 117 13.66 -13.27 -9.51
N ILE A 118 14.05 -13.21 -10.80
CA ILE A 118 13.94 -14.32 -11.74
C ILE A 118 14.77 -15.52 -11.27
N GLU A 119 16.01 -15.30 -10.82
CA GLU A 119 16.89 -16.33 -10.27
C GLU A 119 16.31 -16.99 -9.01
N ASN A 120 15.48 -16.27 -8.26
CA ASN A 120 14.74 -16.78 -7.09
C ASN A 120 13.33 -17.30 -7.45
N GLY A 121 13.05 -17.55 -8.73
CA GLY A 121 11.82 -18.19 -9.18
C GLY A 121 10.60 -17.27 -9.29
N ILE A 122 10.77 -15.97 -9.19
CA ILE A 122 9.67 -15.02 -9.37
C ILE A 122 9.37 -14.85 -10.87
N TYR A 123 8.13 -15.09 -11.24
CA TYR A 123 7.67 -14.91 -12.60
C TYR A 123 7.41 -13.44 -12.91
N ILE A 124 8.07 -12.93 -13.95
CA ILE A 124 7.81 -11.61 -14.55
C ILE A 124 7.25 -11.85 -15.94
N GLY A 125 6.05 -11.34 -16.23
CA GLY A 125 5.38 -11.53 -17.51
C GLY A 125 5.91 -10.62 -18.61
N LYS A 126 5.97 -11.13 -19.86
CA LYS A 126 6.19 -10.32 -21.07
C LYS A 126 4.89 -9.70 -21.55
N PRO A 127 4.90 -8.50 -22.14
CA PRO A 127 3.80 -8.05 -22.98
C PRO A 127 3.49 -9.08 -24.06
N GLY A 128 2.22 -9.47 -24.18
CA GLY A 128 1.80 -10.52 -25.12
C GLY A 128 1.92 -11.96 -24.62
N GLY A 129 2.44 -12.18 -23.39
CA GLY A 129 2.49 -13.49 -22.73
C GLY A 129 3.89 -14.11 -22.68
N GLY A 130 4.02 -15.13 -21.82
CA GLY A 130 5.29 -15.80 -21.55
C GLY A 130 6.11 -15.14 -20.44
N ALA A 131 7.16 -15.83 -19.97
CA ALA A 131 8.07 -15.35 -18.95
C ALA A 131 9.20 -14.50 -19.52
N VAL A 132 9.62 -13.50 -18.75
CA VAL A 132 10.92 -12.86 -18.93
C VAL A 132 11.97 -13.78 -18.34
N GLU A 133 12.94 -14.22 -19.14
CA GLU A 133 14.04 -15.07 -18.68
C GLU A 133 15.20 -14.25 -18.13
N LYS A 134 15.38 -13.04 -18.65
CA LYS A 134 16.41 -12.09 -18.25
C LYS A 134 15.98 -10.67 -18.59
N LEU A 135 16.25 -9.74 -17.70
CA LEU A 135 16.15 -8.31 -17.96
C LEU A 135 17.54 -7.79 -18.37
N ASP A 136 17.62 -7.12 -19.50
CA ASP A 136 18.87 -6.54 -20.02
C ASP A 136 18.67 -5.16 -20.66
N ASP A 137 17.44 -4.62 -20.59
CA ASP A 137 17.13 -3.30 -21.10
C ASP A 137 17.40 -2.23 -20.03
N PRO A 138 18.44 -1.40 -20.19
CA PRO A 138 18.75 -0.32 -19.25
C PRO A 138 17.71 0.82 -19.25
N SER A 139 16.85 0.86 -20.26
CA SER A 139 15.74 1.82 -20.36
C SER A 139 14.46 1.34 -19.69
N LEU A 140 14.47 0.14 -19.11
CA LEU A 140 13.33 -0.40 -18.37
C LEU A 140 12.89 0.55 -17.26
N MET A 141 11.63 0.94 -17.29
CA MET A 141 11.07 1.93 -16.39
C MET A 141 10.37 1.28 -15.19
N TYR A 142 9.64 0.21 -15.45
CA TYR A 142 8.90 -0.53 -14.44
C TYR A 142 8.61 -1.96 -14.90
N PHE A 143 8.34 -2.84 -13.94
CA PHE A 143 7.78 -4.16 -14.18
C PHE A 143 6.93 -4.63 -12.99
N TYR A 144 6.08 -5.61 -13.25
CA TYR A 144 5.22 -6.23 -12.24
C TYR A 144 5.57 -7.71 -12.12
N PRO A 145 6.17 -8.16 -11.00
CA PRO A 145 6.24 -9.59 -10.71
C PRO A 145 4.82 -10.14 -10.51
N SER A 146 4.60 -11.37 -10.96
CA SER A 146 3.28 -11.99 -10.86
C SER A 146 2.86 -12.17 -9.39
N PRO A 147 1.65 -11.70 -8.97
CA PRO A 147 1.19 -11.84 -7.58
C PRO A 147 1.17 -13.28 -7.08
N LYS A 148 1.02 -14.26 -7.96
CA LYS A 148 1.11 -15.68 -7.62
C LYS A 148 2.47 -16.05 -7.00
N PHE A 149 3.53 -15.32 -7.34
CA PHE A 149 4.89 -15.56 -6.89
C PHE A 149 5.38 -14.56 -5.83
N THR A 150 4.58 -13.55 -5.51
CA THR A 150 4.84 -12.55 -4.47
C THR A 150 3.88 -12.71 -3.29
N ALA A 151 3.53 -13.96 -2.98
CA ALA A 151 2.61 -14.34 -1.90
C ALA A 151 1.25 -13.62 -1.96
N GLY A 152 0.78 -13.24 -3.16
CA GLY A 152 -0.52 -12.61 -3.40
C GLY A 152 -0.50 -11.08 -3.46
N LEU A 153 0.55 -10.41 -3.02
CA LEU A 153 0.68 -8.96 -3.12
C LEU A 153 1.06 -8.57 -4.54
N MET A 154 0.29 -7.72 -5.17
CA MET A 154 0.70 -7.06 -6.41
C MET A 154 1.71 -5.98 -6.06
N VAL A 155 2.89 -6.04 -6.67
CA VAL A 155 3.98 -5.10 -6.44
C VAL A 155 4.43 -4.48 -7.75
N GLU A 156 4.47 -3.15 -7.80
CA GLU A 156 5.15 -2.42 -8.85
C GLU A 156 6.61 -2.20 -8.46
N ILE A 157 7.52 -2.56 -9.35
CA ILE A 157 8.93 -2.20 -9.24
C ILE A 157 9.21 -1.17 -10.31
N SER A 158 9.63 0.02 -9.92
CA SER A 158 9.81 1.14 -10.82
C SER A 158 11.15 1.83 -10.59
N LYS A 159 11.74 2.29 -11.68
CA LYS A 159 12.89 3.18 -11.64
C LYS A 159 12.40 4.54 -11.16
N HIS A 160 13.18 5.19 -10.28
CA HIS A 160 12.82 6.47 -9.74
C HIS A 160 12.60 7.53 -10.84
N GLN A 161 11.35 7.96 -11.05
CA GLN A 161 10.97 8.92 -12.11
C GLN A 161 9.61 9.58 -11.92
N MET A 162 9.26 9.94 -10.70
CA MET A 162 8.07 10.76 -10.44
C MET A 162 8.48 12.23 -10.32
N PRO A 163 8.56 13.00 -11.45
CA PRO A 163 9.07 14.39 -11.43
C PRO A 163 8.22 15.34 -10.60
N ASN A 164 7.01 14.92 -10.24
CA ASN A 164 6.06 15.71 -9.45
C ASN A 164 5.87 15.19 -8.03
N ASP A 165 6.63 14.16 -7.60
CA ASP A 165 6.54 13.68 -6.23
C ASP A 165 6.88 14.85 -5.27
N PRO A 166 5.91 15.26 -4.42
CA PRO A 166 6.12 16.41 -3.56
C PRO A 166 7.20 16.16 -2.50
N ARG A 167 7.48 14.90 -2.17
CA ARG A 167 8.51 14.52 -1.19
C ARG A 167 9.94 14.90 -1.63
N GLU A 168 10.13 15.17 -2.92
CA GLU A 168 11.41 15.62 -3.50
C GLU A 168 11.51 17.12 -3.68
N LYS A 169 10.45 17.88 -3.40
CA LYS A 169 10.42 19.31 -3.55
C LYS A 169 10.79 20.03 -2.26
N GLU A 170 11.41 21.21 -2.39
CA GLU A 170 11.75 22.04 -1.22
C GLU A 170 10.52 22.43 -0.38
N GLU A 171 9.38 22.61 -1.05
CA GLU A 171 8.10 22.96 -0.40
C GLU A 171 7.55 21.84 0.48
N TRP A 172 8.03 20.60 0.32
CA TRP A 172 7.55 19.45 1.08
C TRP A 172 7.62 19.65 2.59
N SER A 173 8.70 20.27 3.07
CA SER A 173 8.84 20.57 4.50
C SER A 173 7.74 21.49 5.05
N SER A 174 7.18 22.36 4.22
CA SER A 174 6.07 23.24 4.58
C SER A 174 4.74 22.51 4.55
N LEU A 175 4.51 21.68 3.54
CA LEU A 175 3.32 20.83 3.42
C LEU A 175 3.27 19.81 4.57
N GLU A 176 4.39 19.17 4.88
CA GLU A 176 4.52 18.24 6.01
C GLU A 176 4.18 18.91 7.34
N LYS A 177 4.61 20.15 7.54
CA LYS A 177 4.29 20.92 8.74
C LYS A 177 2.78 21.18 8.87
N VAL A 178 2.08 21.47 7.77
CA VAL A 178 0.62 21.64 7.76
C VAL A 178 -0.06 20.31 8.09
N THR A 179 0.32 19.23 7.42
CA THR A 179 -0.28 17.90 7.65
C THR A 179 0.01 17.36 9.05
N SER A 180 1.13 17.75 9.69
CA SER A 180 1.45 17.37 11.07
C SER A 180 0.53 17.98 12.14
N GLN A 181 -0.24 19.03 11.77
CA GLN A 181 -1.21 19.67 12.64
C GLN A 181 -2.63 19.09 12.50
N HIS A 182 -2.79 18.08 11.62
CA HIS A 182 -4.07 17.43 11.38
C HIS A 182 -4.55 16.69 12.66
N PRO A 183 -5.88 16.76 13.00
CA PRO A 183 -6.39 16.15 14.23
C PRO A 183 -6.23 14.63 14.36
N LEU A 184 -6.01 13.91 13.27
CA LEU A 184 -5.63 12.50 13.32
C LEU A 184 -4.26 12.25 13.95
N THR A 185 -3.46 13.30 14.13
CA THR A 185 -2.14 13.24 14.77
C THR A 185 -1.20 12.20 14.15
N ILE A 186 -1.34 11.95 12.83
CA ILE A 186 -0.52 10.97 12.11
C ILE A 186 0.94 11.41 12.17
N GLU A 187 1.78 10.56 12.75
CA GLU A 187 3.22 10.72 12.75
C GLU A 187 3.83 10.22 11.44
N ARG A 188 3.46 9.01 11.05
CA ARG A 188 3.93 8.37 9.81
C ARG A 188 3.02 7.23 9.39
N PHE A 189 3.18 6.80 8.15
CA PHE A 189 2.73 5.49 7.69
C PHE A 189 3.58 4.41 8.35
N SER A 190 2.96 3.38 8.90
CA SER A 190 3.66 2.31 9.60
C SER A 190 3.90 1.12 8.68
N PHE A 191 2.85 0.47 8.21
CA PHE A 191 2.97 -0.67 7.31
C PHE A 191 1.68 -1.00 6.56
N VAL A 192 1.86 -1.79 5.50
CA VAL A 192 0.81 -2.57 4.84
C VAL A 192 0.75 -3.94 5.49
N THR A 193 -0.45 -4.49 5.70
CA THR A 193 -0.64 -5.88 6.10
C THR A 193 -1.00 -6.74 4.89
N LEU A 194 -0.26 -7.82 4.68
CA LEU A 194 -0.56 -8.87 3.72
C LEU A 194 -1.14 -10.09 4.47
N GLY A 195 -2.40 -10.41 4.20
CA GLY A 195 -3.03 -11.63 4.71
C GLY A 195 -2.60 -12.85 3.88
N VAL A 196 -2.14 -13.93 4.55
CA VAL A 196 -1.64 -15.12 3.87
C VAL A 196 -2.13 -16.41 4.52
N ARG A 197 -2.13 -17.49 3.73
CA ARG A 197 -2.45 -18.85 4.23
C ARG A 197 -1.25 -19.55 4.84
N ASP A 198 -0.04 -19.20 4.42
CA ASP A 198 1.22 -19.80 4.86
C ASP A 198 2.23 -18.68 5.10
N LEU A 199 2.46 -18.39 6.38
CA LEU A 199 3.33 -17.31 6.82
C LEU A 199 4.80 -17.56 6.44
N GLU A 200 5.30 -18.77 6.67
CA GLU A 200 6.70 -19.11 6.43
C GLU A 200 7.06 -18.97 4.95
N SER A 201 6.24 -19.57 4.07
CA SER A 201 6.44 -19.48 2.63
C SER A 201 6.36 -18.03 2.11
N ALA A 202 5.45 -17.23 2.65
CA ALA A 202 5.31 -15.83 2.26
C ALA A 202 6.51 -14.98 2.71
N VAL A 203 6.96 -15.14 3.95
CA VAL A 203 8.15 -14.45 4.48
C VAL A 203 9.39 -14.82 3.67
N GLU A 204 9.56 -16.12 3.34
CA GLU A 204 10.69 -16.60 2.54
C GLU A 204 10.78 -15.88 1.18
N VAL A 205 9.65 -15.66 0.50
CA VAL A 205 9.60 -14.92 -0.78
C VAL A 205 10.17 -13.52 -0.61
N TYR A 206 9.72 -12.77 0.40
CA TYR A 206 10.18 -11.39 0.60
C TYR A 206 11.63 -11.31 1.04
N VAL A 207 12.07 -12.21 1.92
CA VAL A 207 13.47 -12.25 2.36
C VAL A 207 14.41 -12.65 1.21
N LYS A 208 14.05 -13.64 0.39
CA LYS A 208 14.91 -14.10 -0.70
C LYS A 208 14.86 -13.19 -1.93
N ALA A 209 13.67 -12.91 -2.45
CA ALA A 209 13.52 -12.21 -3.72
C ALA A 209 13.56 -10.68 -3.60
N PHE A 210 13.08 -10.11 -2.49
CA PHE A 210 13.09 -8.67 -2.25
C PHE A 210 14.19 -8.22 -1.28
N LYS A 211 14.95 -9.15 -0.68
CA LYS A 211 15.95 -8.84 0.34
C LYS A 211 15.38 -8.06 1.53
N ALA A 212 14.12 -8.29 1.85
CA ALA A 212 13.47 -7.68 3.00
C ALA A 212 14.11 -8.21 4.32
N ILE A 213 14.18 -7.34 5.33
CA ILE A 213 14.87 -7.63 6.59
C ILE A 213 13.82 -7.92 7.66
N PRO A 214 13.76 -9.15 8.21
CA PRO A 214 12.87 -9.47 9.34
C PRO A 214 13.22 -8.63 10.57
N LEU A 215 12.21 -8.07 11.24
CA LEU A 215 12.37 -7.24 12.43
C LEU A 215 11.82 -7.92 13.68
N VAL A 216 10.54 -8.30 13.63
CA VAL A 216 9.80 -8.88 14.76
C VAL A 216 8.76 -9.86 14.27
N GLU A 217 8.53 -10.91 15.06
CA GLU A 217 7.46 -11.88 14.85
C GLU A 217 6.66 -12.08 16.14
N GLY A 218 5.44 -12.55 16.01
CA GLY A 218 4.58 -12.78 17.17
C GLY A 218 3.16 -13.17 16.82
N ILE A 219 2.29 -12.95 17.80
CA ILE A 219 0.84 -13.07 17.66
C ILE A 219 0.25 -11.68 17.84
N ASP A 220 -0.54 -11.26 16.86
CA ASP A 220 -1.37 -10.06 16.93
C ASP A 220 -2.77 -10.49 17.36
N GLU A 221 -3.12 -10.22 18.63
CA GLU A 221 -4.40 -10.63 19.19
C GLU A 221 -5.58 -9.89 18.57
N ASP A 222 -5.38 -8.64 18.13
CA ASP A 222 -6.42 -7.83 17.50
C ASP A 222 -6.77 -8.33 16.10
N LEU A 223 -5.77 -8.80 15.35
CA LEU A 223 -5.98 -9.47 14.06
C LEU A 223 -6.35 -10.95 14.21
N GLY A 224 -6.08 -11.54 15.39
CA GLY A 224 -6.17 -12.99 15.59
C GLY A 224 -5.23 -13.75 14.66
N ALA A 225 -3.97 -13.31 14.55
CA ALA A 225 -3.03 -13.81 13.56
C ALA A 225 -1.61 -13.98 14.10
N LYS A 226 -0.88 -14.96 13.54
CA LYS A 226 0.58 -14.97 13.60
C LYS A 226 1.12 -13.97 12.56
N TYR A 227 2.18 -13.25 12.89
CA TYR A 227 2.75 -12.28 11.98
C TYR A 227 4.28 -12.22 12.01
N VAL A 228 4.84 -11.71 10.92
CA VAL A 228 6.22 -11.22 10.83
C VAL A 228 6.17 -9.83 10.22
N VAL A 229 6.88 -8.87 10.82
CA VAL A 229 7.10 -7.55 10.24
C VAL A 229 8.46 -7.54 9.57
N LEU A 230 8.47 -7.11 8.32
CA LEU A 230 9.65 -6.97 7.48
C LEU A 230 9.94 -5.49 7.20
N HIS A 231 11.21 -5.11 7.21
CA HIS A 231 11.67 -3.83 6.68
C HIS A 231 11.93 -3.97 5.18
N LEU A 232 11.26 -3.18 4.37
CA LEU A 232 11.39 -3.16 2.90
C LEU A 232 11.34 -1.71 2.40
N GLY A 233 12.47 -1.21 1.95
CA GLY A 233 12.59 0.18 1.53
C GLY A 233 12.46 1.16 2.69
N ASP A 234 11.64 2.17 2.55
CA ASP A 234 11.37 3.20 3.56
C ASP A 234 10.10 2.96 4.38
N CYS A 235 9.56 1.75 4.33
CA CYS A 235 8.38 1.34 5.09
C CYS A 235 8.52 -0.08 5.64
N LEU A 236 7.49 -0.53 6.34
CA LEU A 236 7.38 -1.90 6.82
C LEU A 236 6.29 -2.65 6.06
N LEU A 237 6.43 -3.96 6.01
CA LEU A 237 5.44 -4.90 5.51
C LEU A 237 5.14 -5.92 6.61
N GLN A 238 3.91 -5.97 7.10
CA GLN A 238 3.44 -7.03 7.98
C GLN A 238 2.87 -8.17 7.13
N ILE A 239 3.40 -9.37 7.28
CA ILE A 239 2.81 -10.59 6.72
C ILE A 239 2.10 -11.29 7.86
N ALA A 240 0.80 -11.60 7.69
CA ALA A 240 -0.04 -12.14 8.74
C ALA A 240 -0.85 -13.34 8.28
N GLN A 241 -0.79 -14.41 9.08
CA GLN A 241 -1.57 -15.64 8.89
C GLN A 241 -2.64 -15.72 9.97
N PRO A 242 -3.94 -15.76 9.63
CA PRO A 242 -5.00 -15.88 10.61
C PRO A 242 -4.87 -17.17 11.42
N LEU A 243 -5.14 -17.08 12.72
CA LEU A 243 -5.22 -18.25 13.61
C LEU A 243 -6.54 -18.99 13.41
N GLU A 244 -7.61 -18.24 13.12
CA GLU A 244 -8.95 -18.75 12.95
C GLU A 244 -9.59 -18.24 11.66
N PRO A 245 -10.28 -19.08 10.88
CA PRO A 245 -10.95 -18.66 9.64
C PRO A 245 -12.12 -17.69 9.89
N THR A 246 -12.61 -17.60 11.12
CA THR A 246 -13.74 -16.77 11.54
C THR A 246 -13.33 -15.35 11.95
N SER A 247 -12.04 -15.06 12.10
CA SER A 247 -11.56 -13.69 12.30
C SER A 247 -11.75 -12.84 11.03
N ASP A 248 -11.67 -11.51 11.14
CA ASP A 248 -11.80 -10.63 9.96
C ASP A 248 -10.73 -10.93 8.92
N LEU A 249 -9.47 -11.09 9.35
CA LEU A 249 -8.39 -11.51 8.48
C LEU A 249 -8.62 -12.91 7.92
N GLY A 250 -9.17 -13.85 8.73
CA GLY A 250 -9.50 -15.19 8.29
C GLY A 250 -10.53 -15.20 7.17
N ARG A 251 -11.64 -14.46 7.33
CA ARG A 251 -12.65 -14.28 6.29
C ARG A 251 -12.08 -13.65 5.02
N HIS A 252 -11.20 -12.64 5.18
CA HIS A 252 -10.52 -12.02 4.05
C HIS A 252 -9.65 -13.02 3.28
N VAL A 253 -8.82 -13.80 3.96
CA VAL A 253 -7.96 -14.82 3.34
C VAL A 253 -8.78 -15.96 2.71
N GLU A 254 -9.90 -16.34 3.31
CA GLU A 254 -10.84 -17.31 2.73
C GLU A 254 -11.43 -16.79 1.41
N GLN A 255 -11.89 -15.55 1.40
CA GLN A 255 -12.58 -14.93 0.27
C GLN A 255 -11.63 -14.60 -0.89
N TYR A 256 -10.46 -14.01 -0.58
CA TYR A 256 -9.56 -13.43 -1.60
C TYR A 256 -8.30 -14.27 -1.85
N GLY A 257 -7.99 -15.22 -0.96
CA GLY A 257 -6.69 -15.89 -0.93
C GLY A 257 -5.65 -15.03 -0.23
N ASN A 258 -4.38 -15.26 -0.55
CA ASN A 258 -3.31 -14.36 -0.13
C ASN A 258 -3.53 -12.99 -0.81
N PHE A 259 -3.66 -11.94 -0.01
CA PHE A 259 -3.98 -10.62 -0.55
C PHE A 259 -3.68 -9.49 0.43
N ILE A 260 -3.48 -8.27 -0.10
CA ILE A 260 -3.35 -7.05 0.71
C ILE A 260 -4.61 -6.86 1.57
N TYR A 261 -4.41 -6.66 2.87
CA TYR A 261 -5.51 -6.59 3.83
C TYR A 261 -5.76 -5.17 4.33
N SER A 262 -4.75 -4.52 4.92
CA SER A 262 -4.96 -3.26 5.64
C SER A 262 -3.78 -2.30 5.55
N LEU A 263 -4.06 -1.05 5.93
CA LEU A 263 -3.06 -0.01 6.17
C LEU A 263 -2.97 0.29 7.67
N ARG A 264 -1.77 0.54 8.18
CA ARG A 264 -1.58 1.01 9.55
C ARG A 264 -0.79 2.31 9.58
N PHE A 265 -1.31 3.29 10.31
CA PHE A 265 -0.64 4.56 10.57
C PHE A 265 -0.25 4.65 12.04
N LYS A 266 0.94 5.14 12.29
CA LYS A 266 1.38 5.57 13.61
C LYS A 266 0.79 6.94 13.89
N ILE A 267 0.12 7.08 15.02
CA ILE A 267 -0.45 8.33 15.53
C ILE A 267 0.13 8.64 16.90
N THR A 268 0.01 9.89 17.36
CA THR A 268 0.50 10.30 18.68
C THR A 268 -0.60 10.40 19.73
N ASP A 269 -1.87 10.61 19.32
CA ASP A 269 -3.01 10.81 20.21
C ASP A 269 -4.26 10.10 19.68
N VAL A 270 -4.62 9.01 20.33
CA VAL A 270 -5.77 8.18 19.94
C VAL A 270 -7.11 8.87 20.24
N ASP A 271 -7.18 9.65 21.31
CA ASP A 271 -8.44 10.31 21.71
C ASP A 271 -8.78 11.47 20.77
N SER A 272 -7.77 12.24 20.37
CA SER A 272 -7.92 13.27 19.32
C SER A 272 -8.34 12.68 17.98
N ALA A 273 -7.73 11.57 17.58
CA ALA A 273 -8.06 10.88 16.33
C ALA A 273 -9.50 10.34 16.34
N GLU A 274 -9.93 9.69 17.44
CA GLU A 274 -11.30 9.17 17.59
C GLU A 274 -12.34 10.29 17.55
N ALA A 275 -12.09 11.39 18.27
CA ALA A 275 -12.97 12.56 18.26
C ALA A 275 -13.08 13.22 16.89
N TRP A 276 -11.99 13.23 16.10
CA TRP A 276 -11.99 13.73 14.74
C TRP A 276 -12.79 12.82 13.80
N LEU A 277 -12.55 11.50 13.83
CA LEU A 277 -13.26 10.53 12.99
C LEU A 277 -14.76 10.56 13.27
N ALA A 278 -15.17 10.69 14.54
CA ALA A 278 -16.58 10.86 14.89
C ALA A 278 -17.21 12.12 14.29
N LYS A 279 -16.46 13.24 14.17
CA LYS A 279 -16.94 14.46 13.48
C LYS A 279 -17.07 14.29 11.97
N LYS A 280 -16.38 13.32 11.40
CA LYS A 280 -16.39 12.97 9.99
C LYS A 280 -17.35 11.83 9.67
N ASP A 281 -18.15 11.40 10.62
CA ASP A 281 -19.10 10.28 10.53
C ASP A 281 -18.42 8.95 10.15
N VAL A 282 -17.12 8.80 10.47
CA VAL A 282 -16.35 7.56 10.29
C VAL A 282 -16.43 6.75 11.58
N LYS A 283 -17.02 5.58 11.51
CA LYS A 283 -17.14 4.68 12.65
C LYS A 283 -15.81 4.02 12.99
N THR A 284 -15.55 3.90 14.27
CA THR A 284 -14.34 3.25 14.78
C THR A 284 -14.69 2.28 15.88
N SER A 285 -13.83 1.26 16.04
CA SER A 285 -13.76 0.43 17.24
C SER A 285 -12.41 0.65 17.93
N ARG A 286 -12.39 0.47 19.26
CA ARG A 286 -11.18 0.62 20.08
C ARG A 286 -10.93 -0.69 20.83
N PRO A 287 -10.34 -1.71 20.17
CA PRO A 287 -10.17 -3.04 20.77
C PRO A 287 -9.29 -3.00 22.03
N ARG A 288 -8.34 -2.04 22.10
CA ARG A 288 -7.47 -1.80 23.26
C ARG A 288 -6.98 -0.34 23.31
N PRO A 289 -6.42 0.10 24.46
CA PRO A 289 -5.79 1.41 24.55
C PRO A 289 -4.72 1.60 23.45
N GLY A 290 -4.74 2.77 22.82
CA GLY A 290 -3.74 3.11 21.79
C GLY A 290 -4.00 2.54 20.38
N LEU A 291 -5.13 1.87 20.14
CA LEU A 291 -5.48 1.35 18.82
C LEU A 291 -6.92 1.72 18.45
N LEU A 292 -7.09 2.32 17.28
CA LEU A 292 -8.38 2.50 16.61
C LEU A 292 -8.41 1.68 15.32
N VAL A 293 -9.55 1.07 15.04
CA VAL A 293 -9.84 0.36 13.79
C VAL A 293 -11.04 1.05 13.14
N LEU A 294 -10.86 1.50 11.91
CA LEU A 294 -11.92 2.15 11.15
C LEU A 294 -12.79 1.08 10.47
N GLU A 295 -14.11 1.31 10.47
CA GLU A 295 -15.06 0.41 9.82
C GLU A 295 -14.84 0.37 8.30
N PRO A 296 -14.62 -0.81 7.68
CA PRO A 296 -14.32 -0.92 6.25
C PRO A 296 -15.39 -0.30 5.34
N ASN A 297 -16.65 -0.32 5.74
CA ASN A 297 -17.74 0.30 4.98
C ASN A 297 -17.62 1.83 4.88
N ASP A 298 -16.96 2.47 5.84
CA ASP A 298 -16.74 3.91 5.87
C ASP A 298 -15.39 4.31 5.23
N THR A 299 -14.59 3.32 4.80
CA THR A 299 -13.25 3.49 4.24
C THR A 299 -13.10 2.84 2.85
N PHE A 300 -14.16 2.74 2.09
CA PHE A 300 -14.16 2.14 0.73
C PHE A 300 -13.54 0.73 0.71
N ASN A 301 -13.91 -0.10 1.70
CA ASN A 301 -13.42 -1.47 1.91
C ASN A 301 -11.91 -1.62 2.15
N ALA A 302 -11.24 -0.57 2.59
CA ALA A 302 -9.85 -0.64 3.04
C ALA A 302 -9.81 -0.63 4.57
N PRO A 303 -9.56 -1.74 5.27
CA PRO A 303 -9.32 -1.71 6.70
C PRO A 303 -8.15 -0.79 7.04
N ILE A 304 -8.37 0.19 7.91
CA ILE A 304 -7.35 1.16 8.34
C ILE A 304 -7.21 1.12 9.85
N PHE A 305 -6.00 1.03 10.32
CA PHE A 305 -5.63 0.99 11.73
C PHE A 305 -4.82 2.24 12.09
N LEU A 306 -5.18 2.90 13.18
CA LEU A 306 -4.43 4.00 13.77
C LEU A 306 -3.89 3.56 15.13
N SER A 307 -2.57 3.60 15.33
CA SER A 307 -1.96 3.07 16.54
C SER A 307 -0.89 3.99 17.11
N THR A 308 -0.87 4.09 18.43
CA THR A 308 0.22 4.78 19.16
C THR A 308 1.42 3.87 19.44
N GLU A 309 1.36 2.61 19.06
CA GLU A 309 2.42 1.65 19.35
C GLU A 309 3.60 1.75 18.42
N GLU A 310 4.78 1.53 18.99
CA GLU A 310 6.01 1.34 18.22
C GLU A 310 6.19 -0.13 17.85
N ILE A 311 6.72 -0.37 16.66
CA ILE A 311 7.14 -1.70 16.23
C ILE A 311 8.56 -1.93 16.70
N GLN A 312 8.79 -3.06 17.36
CA GLN A 312 10.13 -3.41 17.83
C GLN A 312 11.11 -3.52 16.66
N GLY A 313 12.22 -2.79 16.77
CA GLY A 313 13.24 -2.76 15.72
C GLY A 313 12.89 -1.91 14.50
N ASP A 314 11.78 -1.14 14.56
CA ASP A 314 11.42 -0.21 13.49
C ASP A 314 12.54 0.79 13.24
N PRO A 315 13.18 0.80 12.04
CA PRO A 315 14.27 1.71 11.73
C PRO A 315 13.83 3.18 11.62
N PHE A 316 12.52 3.45 11.68
CA PHE A 316 11.91 4.76 11.56
C PHE A 316 11.35 5.28 12.89
N ALA A 317 11.40 4.49 13.97
CA ALA A 317 11.08 4.95 15.32
C ALA A 317 12.04 6.08 15.72
N GLN A 318 11.48 7.17 16.30
CA GLN A 318 12.25 8.34 16.76
C GLN A 318 12.57 8.25 18.25
#